data_747d24757af7161d2df71ac5e09b8e07
#
_entry.id   747d24757af7161d2df71ac5e09b8e07
#
_cell.length_a   1.000
_cell.length_b   1.000
_cell.length_c   1.000
_cell.angle_alpha   90.00
_cell.angle_beta   90.00
_cell.angle_gamma   90.00
#
_symmetry.space_group_name_H-M   'P 1'
#
loop_
_entity.id
_entity.type
_entity.pdbx_description
1 polymer ?
#
loop_
_entity_poly.entity_id
_entity_poly.type
_entity_poly.pdbx_seq_one_letter_code
_entity_poly.pdbx_strand_id
1 'polypeptide(L)'
;MAKLCHEDNIAMTPYSALAGGRLSKRPGETSKRLAEDDYARLKYDKTREQDEAIIRRVAELADAHGTSMTAVALAWLMTKVTAPVVGATKPHHIEGMTQAVELELTPGERAYLEEPYVPHALVGVMAQNTAADAQSAHVWSAGEQSI
;
A
#
# COMPACT_ATOMS: atom_id res chain seq x y z
N MET A 1 -13.79 -0.56 3.55
CA MET A 1 -13.57 -1.17 2.20
C MET A 1 -13.24 -2.66 2.31
N ALA A 2 -12.11 -3.07 2.92
CA ALA A 2 -11.72 -4.49 2.97
C ALA A 2 -12.80 -5.43 3.53
N LYS A 3 -13.44 -5.06 4.64
CA LYS A 3 -14.55 -5.84 5.23
C LYS A 3 -15.71 -6.02 4.23
N LEU A 4 -16.16 -4.94 3.58
CA LEU A 4 -17.23 -5.00 2.58
C LEU A 4 -16.87 -5.91 1.40
N CYS A 5 -15.63 -5.74 0.86
CA CYS A 5 -15.17 -6.58 -0.24
C CYS A 5 -15.15 -8.07 0.14
N HIS A 6 -14.77 -8.38 1.38
CA HIS A 6 -14.77 -9.75 1.88
C HIS A 6 -16.19 -10.31 2.03
N GLU A 7 -17.11 -9.53 2.63
CA GLU A 7 -18.51 -9.94 2.85
C GLU A 7 -19.27 -10.16 1.52
N ASP A 8 -19.00 -9.31 0.53
CA ASP A 8 -19.67 -9.36 -0.79
C ASP A 8 -18.86 -10.15 -1.83
N ASN A 9 -17.79 -10.84 -1.43
CA ASN A 9 -16.89 -11.60 -2.32
C ASN A 9 -16.37 -10.77 -3.51
N ILE A 10 -16.00 -9.51 -3.25
CA ILE A 10 -15.46 -8.59 -4.25
C ILE A 10 -13.93 -8.66 -4.22
N ALA A 11 -13.31 -8.92 -5.37
CA ALA A 11 -11.87 -8.94 -5.52
C ALA A 11 -11.26 -7.55 -5.33
N MET A 12 -10.23 -7.44 -4.48
CA MET A 12 -9.47 -6.21 -4.27
C MET A 12 -8.18 -6.23 -5.08
N THR A 13 -7.98 -5.21 -5.92
CA THR A 13 -6.78 -5.03 -6.73
C THR A 13 -6.19 -3.62 -6.54
N PRO A 14 -5.58 -3.33 -5.36
CA PRO A 14 -5.09 -1.99 -5.06
C PRO A 14 -3.87 -1.62 -5.89
N TYR A 15 -3.78 -0.35 -6.26
CA TYR A 15 -2.58 0.26 -6.85
C TYR A 15 -1.69 0.89 -5.76
N SER A 16 -0.50 1.37 -6.15
CA SER A 16 0.50 1.97 -5.25
C SER A 16 1.02 1.01 -4.17
N ALA A 17 1.10 -0.25 -4.49
CA ALA A 17 1.46 -1.35 -3.59
C ALA A 17 2.79 -1.16 -2.82
N LEU A 18 3.71 -0.33 -3.34
CA LEU A 18 5.02 -0.05 -2.74
C LEU A 18 5.14 1.38 -2.18
N ALA A 19 4.02 2.05 -1.89
CA ALA A 19 4.00 3.40 -1.34
C ALA A 19 4.89 4.40 -2.11
N GLY A 20 4.77 4.42 -3.45
CA GLY A 20 5.60 5.26 -4.31
C GLY A 20 7.08 4.83 -4.36
N GLY A 21 7.42 3.65 -3.91
CA GLY A 21 8.77 3.10 -3.86
C GLY A 21 9.44 3.16 -2.48
N ARG A 22 8.76 3.66 -1.45
CA ARG A 22 9.30 3.71 -0.07
C ARG A 22 9.53 2.32 0.52
N LEU A 23 8.66 1.37 0.23
CA LEU A 23 8.78 -0.02 0.68
C LEU A 23 9.77 -0.86 -0.14
N SER A 24 10.44 -0.27 -1.13
CA SER A 24 11.49 -0.92 -1.92
C SER A 24 12.87 -0.31 -1.72
N LYS A 25 13.03 0.56 -0.72
CA LYS A 25 14.27 1.27 -0.39
C LYS A 25 14.53 1.22 1.10
N ARG A 26 15.81 1.07 1.47
CA ARG A 26 16.22 1.12 2.88
C ARG A 26 16.02 2.51 3.46
N PRO A 27 15.83 2.63 4.78
CA PRO A 27 15.80 3.93 5.45
C PRO A 27 17.04 4.76 5.06
N GLY A 28 16.82 6.02 4.67
CA GLY A 28 17.87 6.92 4.22
C GLY A 28 18.25 6.80 2.74
N GLU A 29 17.88 5.75 2.04
CA GLU A 29 18.07 5.67 0.60
C GLU A 29 17.04 6.52 -0.15
N THR A 30 17.49 7.10 -1.26
CA THR A 30 16.63 7.90 -2.14
C THR A 30 16.70 7.41 -3.59
N SER A 31 15.76 7.80 -4.40
CA SER A 31 15.78 7.59 -5.84
C SER A 31 15.28 8.84 -6.54
N LYS A 32 15.60 8.97 -7.83
CA LYS A 32 15.08 10.08 -8.65
C LYS A 32 13.56 10.21 -8.50
N ARG A 33 12.82 9.10 -8.55
CA ARG A 33 11.37 9.08 -8.38
C ARG A 33 10.93 9.58 -7.00
N LEU A 34 11.59 9.13 -5.91
CA LEU A 34 11.26 9.59 -4.56
C LEU A 34 11.54 11.09 -4.35
N ALA A 35 12.55 11.62 -5.05
CA ALA A 35 12.92 13.03 -4.98
C ALA A 35 12.01 13.94 -5.83
N GLU A 36 11.45 13.44 -6.94
CA GLU A 36 10.71 14.23 -7.94
C GLU A 36 9.20 14.00 -7.92
N ASP A 37 8.70 12.98 -7.20
CA ASP A 37 7.26 12.66 -7.14
C ASP A 37 6.56 13.48 -6.05
N ASP A 38 6.10 14.68 -6.42
CA ASP A 38 5.38 15.59 -5.52
C ASP A 38 4.10 14.99 -4.95
N TYR A 39 3.41 14.16 -5.72
CA TYR A 39 2.19 13.50 -5.25
C TYR A 39 2.50 12.44 -4.19
N ALA A 40 3.56 11.66 -4.37
CA ALA A 40 4.00 10.71 -3.36
C ALA A 40 4.47 11.42 -2.08
N ARG A 41 5.15 12.57 -2.20
CA ARG A 41 5.52 13.41 -1.05
C ARG A 41 4.29 13.92 -0.30
N LEU A 42 3.32 14.51 -1.00
CA LEU A 42 2.07 14.96 -0.41
C LEU A 42 1.36 13.83 0.35
N LYS A 43 1.37 12.62 -0.21
CA LYS A 43 0.64 11.46 0.32
C LYS A 43 1.30 10.83 1.53
N TYR A 44 2.63 10.76 1.58
CA TYR A 44 3.37 9.93 2.54
C TYR A 44 4.32 10.68 3.48
N ASP A 45 4.76 11.91 3.15
CA ASP A 45 5.80 12.56 3.95
C ASP A 45 5.32 12.99 5.35
N LYS A 46 4.02 13.24 5.52
CA LYS A 46 3.44 13.59 6.83
C LYS A 46 3.50 12.45 7.86
N THR A 47 3.56 11.20 7.39
CA THR A 47 3.62 10.00 8.24
C THR A 47 4.99 9.35 8.24
N ARG A 48 5.99 9.99 7.62
CA ARG A 48 7.32 9.43 7.39
C ARG A 48 7.97 8.85 8.64
N GLU A 49 7.91 9.56 9.77
CA GLU A 49 8.54 9.11 11.03
C GLU A 49 7.85 7.86 11.58
N GLN A 50 6.53 7.78 11.45
CA GLN A 50 5.75 6.60 11.86
C GLN A 50 6.03 5.41 10.93
N ASP A 51 6.12 5.66 9.63
CA ASP A 51 6.32 4.64 8.60
C ASP A 51 7.75 4.09 8.61
N GLU A 52 8.73 4.85 9.13
CA GLU A 52 10.15 4.44 9.14
C GLU A 52 10.37 3.14 9.92
N ALA A 53 9.64 2.93 11.00
CA ALA A 53 9.71 1.69 11.77
C ALA A 53 9.26 0.49 10.94
N ILE A 54 8.19 0.64 10.15
CA ILE A 54 7.70 -0.39 9.24
C ILE A 54 8.72 -0.65 8.13
N ILE A 55 9.25 0.40 7.50
CA ILE A 55 10.25 0.29 6.42
C ILE A 55 11.50 -0.46 6.91
N ARG A 56 11.94 -0.20 8.14
CA ARG A 56 13.06 -0.90 8.76
C ARG A 56 12.78 -2.38 8.92
N ARG A 57 11.60 -2.75 9.44
CA ARG A 57 11.20 -4.15 9.60
C ARG A 57 11.08 -4.88 8.25
N VAL A 58 10.61 -4.21 7.21
CA VAL A 58 10.62 -4.76 5.84
C VAL A 58 12.06 -5.05 5.39
N ALA A 59 13.01 -4.17 5.67
CA ALA A 59 14.42 -4.38 5.33
C ALA A 59 15.03 -5.55 6.12
N GLU A 60 14.73 -5.66 7.42
CA GLU A 60 15.21 -6.75 8.28
C GLU A 60 14.70 -8.12 7.79
N LEU A 61 13.42 -8.23 7.44
CA LEU A 61 12.88 -9.48 6.89
C LEU A 61 13.43 -9.77 5.49
N ALA A 62 13.66 -8.76 4.66
CA ALA A 62 14.31 -8.95 3.37
C ALA A 62 15.71 -9.54 3.51
N ASP A 63 16.49 -9.06 4.50
CA ASP A 63 17.81 -9.63 4.82
C ASP A 63 17.71 -11.05 5.36
N ALA A 64 16.77 -11.33 6.26
CA ALA A 64 16.56 -12.65 6.84
C ALA A 64 16.17 -13.71 5.79
N HIS A 65 15.36 -13.33 4.81
CA HIS A 65 14.95 -14.21 3.71
C HIS A 65 15.91 -14.19 2.51
N GLY A 66 16.94 -13.35 2.52
CA GLY A 66 17.86 -13.20 1.38
C GLY A 66 17.15 -12.71 0.10
N THR A 67 16.14 -11.87 0.25
CA THR A 67 15.30 -11.37 -0.85
C THR A 67 15.23 -9.84 -0.87
N SER A 68 14.46 -9.27 -1.79
CA SER A 68 14.28 -7.82 -1.88
C SER A 68 13.19 -7.31 -0.93
N MET A 69 13.31 -6.06 -0.47
CA MET A 69 12.24 -5.36 0.25
C MET A 69 10.94 -5.32 -0.54
N THR A 70 11.01 -5.21 -1.87
CA THR A 70 9.87 -5.30 -2.78
C THR A 70 9.14 -6.64 -2.61
N ALA A 71 9.88 -7.74 -2.55
CA ALA A 71 9.29 -9.06 -2.37
C ALA A 71 8.56 -9.19 -1.03
N VAL A 72 9.17 -8.75 0.07
CA VAL A 72 8.54 -8.78 1.41
C VAL A 72 7.28 -7.92 1.45
N ALA A 73 7.33 -6.69 0.95
CA ALA A 73 6.18 -5.78 0.97
C ALA A 73 5.00 -6.31 0.13
N LEU A 74 5.27 -6.87 -1.04
CA LEU A 74 4.25 -7.45 -1.90
C LEU A 74 3.72 -8.78 -1.35
N ALA A 75 4.57 -9.64 -0.79
CA ALA A 75 4.15 -10.88 -0.14
C ALA A 75 3.19 -10.59 1.02
N TRP A 76 3.51 -9.59 1.86
CA TRP A 76 2.59 -9.12 2.91
C TRP A 76 1.27 -8.64 2.32
N LEU A 77 1.29 -7.79 1.29
CA LEU A 77 0.07 -7.24 0.70
C LEU A 77 -0.83 -8.33 0.10
N MET A 78 -0.25 -9.34 -0.52
CA MET A 78 -0.99 -10.49 -1.08
C MET A 78 -1.71 -11.32 0.00
N THR A 79 -1.32 -11.21 1.27
CA THR A 79 -2.11 -11.81 2.37
C THR A 79 -3.39 -11.04 2.71
N LYS A 80 -3.56 -9.82 2.20
CA LYS A 80 -4.67 -8.91 2.51
C LYS A 80 -5.61 -8.65 1.34
N VAL A 81 -5.15 -8.87 0.12
CA VAL A 81 -5.88 -8.51 -1.11
C VAL A 81 -5.79 -9.64 -2.15
N THR A 82 -6.68 -9.59 -3.13
CA THR A 82 -6.73 -10.62 -4.19
C THR A 82 -5.49 -10.56 -5.10
N ALA A 83 -5.12 -9.37 -5.55
CA ALA A 83 -3.92 -9.15 -6.36
C ALA A 83 -3.51 -7.68 -6.35
N PRO A 84 -2.28 -7.33 -5.96
CA PRO A 84 -1.78 -5.96 -6.06
C PRO A 84 -1.50 -5.57 -7.50
N VAL A 85 -1.76 -4.29 -7.86
CA VAL A 85 -1.33 -3.71 -9.14
C VAL A 85 0.03 -3.06 -8.93
N VAL A 86 1.04 -3.58 -9.61
CA VAL A 86 2.43 -3.10 -9.53
C VAL A 86 2.95 -2.67 -10.89
N GLY A 87 3.73 -1.58 -10.91
CA GLY A 87 4.37 -1.06 -12.12
C GLY A 87 5.85 -1.43 -12.19
N ALA A 88 6.31 -1.84 -13.36
CA ALA A 88 7.72 -2.08 -13.64
C ALA A 88 8.20 -1.16 -14.76
N THR A 89 9.31 -0.45 -14.54
CA THR A 89 9.99 0.36 -15.55
C THR A 89 11.39 -0.14 -15.86
N LYS A 90 11.83 -1.18 -15.16
CA LYS A 90 13.15 -1.82 -15.30
C LYS A 90 13.02 -3.33 -15.07
N PRO A 91 13.86 -4.17 -15.73
CA PRO A 91 13.81 -5.62 -15.57
C PRO A 91 13.89 -6.10 -14.10
N HIS A 92 14.79 -5.54 -13.31
CA HIS A 92 14.96 -5.93 -11.91
C HIS A 92 13.73 -5.63 -11.03
N HIS A 93 12.79 -4.78 -11.46
CA HIS A 93 11.52 -4.62 -10.75
C HIS A 93 10.66 -5.88 -10.86
N ILE A 94 10.72 -6.56 -12.02
CA ILE A 94 9.98 -7.81 -12.25
C ILE A 94 10.53 -8.93 -11.37
N GLU A 95 11.85 -9.00 -11.17
CA GLU A 95 12.50 -10.00 -10.31
C GLU A 95 11.95 -9.95 -8.88
N GLY A 96 11.85 -8.74 -8.30
CA GLY A 96 11.26 -8.57 -6.96
C GLY A 96 9.77 -8.95 -6.90
N MET A 97 9.02 -8.77 -7.99
CA MET A 97 7.62 -9.19 -8.07
C MET A 97 7.49 -10.71 -8.15
N THR A 98 8.37 -11.37 -8.91
CA THR A 98 8.41 -12.84 -9.01
C THR A 98 8.77 -13.44 -7.66
N GLN A 99 9.79 -12.93 -6.99
CA GLN A 99 10.17 -13.35 -5.65
C GLN A 99 9.00 -13.22 -4.64
N ALA A 100 8.18 -12.18 -4.77
CA ALA A 100 7.04 -11.97 -3.89
C ALA A 100 5.99 -13.08 -3.98
N VAL A 101 5.79 -13.66 -5.17
CA VAL A 101 4.80 -14.73 -5.38
C VAL A 101 5.26 -16.03 -4.72
N GLU A 102 6.57 -16.25 -4.61
CA GLU A 102 7.17 -17.45 -4.03
C GLU A 102 7.42 -17.30 -2.52
N LEU A 103 7.39 -16.07 -1.98
CA LEU A 103 7.70 -15.78 -0.59
C LEU A 103 6.47 -15.96 0.31
N GLU A 104 6.54 -16.93 1.19
CA GLU A 104 5.55 -17.13 2.25
C GLU A 104 6.01 -16.51 3.57
N LEU A 105 5.27 -15.50 4.04
CA LEU A 105 5.51 -14.91 5.35
C LEU A 105 4.74 -15.68 6.43
N THR A 106 5.44 -16.06 7.49
CA THR A 106 4.84 -16.70 8.66
C THR A 106 3.84 -15.75 9.37
N PRO A 107 2.90 -16.26 10.17
CA PRO A 107 2.02 -15.43 10.99
C PRO A 107 2.79 -14.47 11.91
N GLY A 108 3.94 -14.92 12.46
CA GLY A 108 4.79 -14.10 13.31
C GLY A 108 5.43 -12.94 12.56
N GLU A 109 5.93 -13.16 11.35
CA GLU A 109 6.52 -12.10 10.51
C GLU A 109 5.48 -11.08 10.06
N ARG A 110 4.27 -11.55 9.74
CA ARG A 110 3.15 -10.63 9.43
C ARG A 110 2.80 -9.75 10.62
N ALA A 111 2.67 -10.34 11.81
CA ALA A 111 2.43 -9.60 13.03
C ALA A 111 3.58 -8.61 13.33
N TYR A 112 4.82 -9.02 13.11
CA TYR A 112 6.00 -8.17 13.26
C TYR A 112 5.97 -6.96 12.34
N LEU A 113 5.56 -7.11 11.07
CA LEU A 113 5.40 -5.98 10.15
C LEU A 113 4.26 -5.04 10.54
N GLU A 114 3.19 -5.57 11.13
CA GLU A 114 1.96 -4.83 11.44
C GLU A 114 2.00 -4.10 12.78
N GLU A 115 2.77 -4.59 13.75
CA GLU A 115 2.83 -4.06 15.13
C GLU A 115 3.12 -2.54 15.20
N PRO A 116 4.07 -1.96 14.42
CA PRO A 116 4.37 -0.54 14.50
C PRO A 116 3.36 0.34 13.76
N TYR A 117 2.32 -0.22 13.13
CA TYR A 117 1.38 0.55 12.35
C TYR A 117 0.50 1.44 13.23
N VAL A 118 0.50 2.73 12.94
CA VAL A 118 -0.38 3.71 13.57
C VAL A 118 -1.37 4.24 12.53
N PRO A 119 -2.70 4.07 12.76
CA PRO A 119 -3.70 4.61 11.84
C PRO A 119 -3.58 6.13 11.72
N HIS A 120 -3.65 6.63 10.51
CA HIS A 120 -3.62 8.06 10.21
C HIS A 120 -4.71 8.46 9.22
N ALA A 121 -4.98 9.76 9.10
CA ALA A 121 -5.97 10.28 8.18
C ALA A 121 -5.59 9.95 6.72
N LEU A 122 -6.60 9.68 5.90
CA LEU A 122 -6.40 9.51 4.47
C LEU A 122 -5.91 10.81 3.82
N VAL A 123 -5.03 10.68 2.84
CA VAL A 123 -4.49 11.79 2.06
C VAL A 123 -4.64 11.49 0.56
N GLY A 124 -4.80 12.53 -0.25
CA GLY A 124 -4.99 12.42 -1.69
C GLY A 124 -6.47 12.36 -2.08
N VAL A 125 -6.76 11.80 -3.24
CA VAL A 125 -8.12 11.76 -3.82
C VAL A 125 -9.15 11.13 -2.87
N MET A 126 -8.76 10.10 -2.13
CA MET A 126 -9.65 9.42 -1.18
C MET A 126 -9.94 10.26 0.07
N ALA A 127 -9.12 11.26 0.38
CA ALA A 127 -9.33 12.17 1.51
C ALA A 127 -10.46 13.20 1.25
N GLN A 128 -10.88 13.33 0.01
CA GLN A 128 -11.97 14.23 -0.37
C GLN A 128 -13.35 13.67 0.03
N ASN A 129 -13.43 12.38 0.33
CA ASN A 129 -14.66 11.75 0.83
C ASN A 129 -14.74 11.87 2.36
N THR A 130 -14.79 13.09 2.88
CA THR A 130 -15.06 13.34 4.29
C THR A 130 -16.55 13.17 4.60
N ALA A 131 -16.93 13.07 5.88
CA ALA A 131 -18.34 12.98 6.27
C ALA A 131 -19.16 14.19 5.79
N ALA A 132 -18.55 15.35 5.63
CA ALA A 132 -19.18 16.55 5.06
C ALA A 132 -19.45 16.39 3.56
N ASP A 133 -18.54 15.74 2.82
CA ASP A 133 -18.72 15.47 1.40
C ASP A 133 -19.74 14.35 1.16
N ALA A 134 -19.85 13.39 2.08
CA ALA A 134 -20.87 12.34 2.04
C ALA A 134 -22.30 12.90 2.20
N GLN A 135 -22.47 14.02 2.93
CA GLN A 135 -23.75 14.72 3.01
C GLN A 135 -24.11 15.47 1.72
N SER A 136 -23.13 15.95 0.97
CA SER A 136 -23.35 16.57 -0.33
C SER A 136 -23.58 15.56 -1.46
N ALA A 137 -23.08 14.33 -1.31
CA ALA A 137 -23.30 13.23 -2.27
C ALA A 137 -24.72 12.63 -2.23
N HIS A 138 -25.53 12.98 -1.25
CA HIS A 138 -26.95 12.59 -1.19
C HIS A 138 -27.84 13.20 -2.29
N VAL A 139 -27.32 14.03 -3.16
CA VAL A 139 -28.04 14.58 -4.31
C VAL A 139 -28.23 13.57 -5.46
N TRP A 140 -27.63 12.37 -5.35
CA TRP A 140 -27.82 11.26 -6.28
C TRP A 140 -28.87 10.25 -5.81
N SER A 141 -29.68 10.60 -4.82
CA SER A 141 -30.79 9.76 -4.43
C SER A 141 -32.06 10.18 -5.18
N ALA A 142 -32.50 9.31 -6.08
CA ALA A 142 -33.92 9.14 -6.48
C ALA A 142 -34.65 10.42 -6.90
N GLY A 143 -34.12 11.15 -7.84
CA GLY A 143 -34.88 12.07 -8.64
C GLY A 143 -35.00 11.54 -10.06
N GLU A 144 -36.22 11.24 -10.48
CA GLU A 144 -36.64 10.96 -11.86
C GLU A 144 -36.45 9.53 -12.38
N GLN A 145 -37.23 8.61 -11.80
CA GLN A 145 -37.93 7.65 -12.64
C GLN A 145 -39.42 7.99 -12.58
N SER A 146 -39.81 8.90 -13.45
CA SER A 146 -41.20 9.06 -13.92
C SER A 146 -41.11 9.35 -15.40
N ILE A 147 -41.26 8.31 -16.18
CA ILE A 147 -42.11 8.16 -17.37
C ILE A 147 -41.86 6.77 -17.92
#